data_3ed03284511190e8fbbc6678b8db1504
#
_entry.id   3ed03284511190e8fbbc6678b8db1504
#
_cell.length_a   1.000
_cell.length_b   1.000
_cell.length_c   1.000
_cell.angle_alpha   90.00
_cell.angle_beta   90.00
_cell.angle_gamma   90.00
#
_symmetry.space_group_name_H-M   'P 1'
#
loop_
_entity.id
_entity.type
_entity.pdbx_description
1 polymer ?
#
loop_
_entity_poly.entity_id
_entity_poly.type
_entity_poly.pdbx_seq_one_letter_code
_entity_poly.pdbx_strand_id
1 'polypeptide(L)'
;MDFNLTEEQIELKEAARNFAQNELTDLAVELEESGSPVPKEVLARIGEMGFLGINTPEEYGGQGLGNLEALIILEEFGKISSAIGWPVFEANAGPIKSIQHFGTPELKEKILPAVCKGCLLYTSPSPRDQVV
;
A
#
# COMPACT_ATOMS: atom_id res chain seq x y z
N MET A 1 -0.42 15.16 25.27
CA MET A 1 -0.41 14.44 23.96
C MET A 1 1.03 14.19 23.56
N ASP A 2 1.36 12.94 23.29
CA ASP A 2 2.71 12.54 22.94
C ASP A 2 2.78 12.27 21.43
N PHE A 3 3.64 12.97 20.73
CA PHE A 3 3.85 12.81 19.29
C PHE A 3 5.04 11.91 18.95
N ASN A 4 5.67 11.29 19.95
CA ASN A 4 6.78 10.38 19.72
C ASN A 4 6.27 9.03 19.22
N LEU A 5 7.00 8.44 18.29
CA LEU A 5 6.70 7.10 17.81
C LEU A 5 7.18 6.06 18.82
N THR A 6 6.47 4.93 18.89
CA THR A 6 6.92 3.79 19.68
C THR A 6 8.13 3.13 19.02
N GLU A 7 8.83 2.26 19.75
CA GLU A 7 9.97 1.51 19.21
C GLU A 7 9.56 0.67 17.99
N GLU A 8 8.40 0.02 18.07
CA GLU A 8 7.86 -0.79 16.96
C GLU A 8 7.55 0.06 15.74
N GLN A 9 7.00 1.26 15.95
CA GLN A 9 6.72 2.20 14.86
C GLN A 9 8.01 2.70 14.20
N ILE A 10 9.05 2.94 15.00
CA ILE A 10 10.37 3.36 14.48
C ILE A 10 10.99 2.22 13.65
N GLU A 11 10.92 0.99 14.13
CA GLU A 11 11.42 -0.18 13.40
C GLU A 11 10.68 -0.36 12.07
N LEU A 12 9.37 -0.18 12.08
CA LEU A 12 8.55 -0.26 10.87
C LEU A 12 8.95 0.84 9.88
N LYS A 13 9.13 2.05 10.36
CA LYS A 13 9.58 3.18 9.54
C LYS A 13 10.92 2.91 8.90
N GLU A 14 11.88 2.41 9.68
CA GLU A 14 13.22 2.09 9.18
C GLU A 14 13.18 0.95 8.14
N ALA A 15 12.37 -0.06 8.39
CA ALA A 15 12.20 -1.17 7.44
C ALA A 15 11.64 -0.67 6.10
N ALA A 16 10.61 0.18 6.15
CA ALA A 16 10.02 0.77 4.94
C ALA A 16 11.01 1.67 4.22
N ARG A 17 11.76 2.50 4.95
CA ARG A 17 12.78 3.39 4.39
C ARG A 17 13.87 2.58 3.68
N ASN A 18 14.41 1.58 4.36
CA ASN A 18 15.49 0.76 3.81
C ASN A 18 15.04 0.02 2.55
N PHE A 19 13.86 -0.56 2.58
CA PHE A 19 13.30 -1.23 1.42
C PHE A 19 13.13 -0.26 0.25
N ALA A 20 12.49 0.88 0.50
CA ALA A 20 12.22 1.86 -0.55
C ALA A 20 13.51 2.42 -1.14
N GLN A 21 14.49 2.79 -0.31
CA GLN A 21 15.76 3.33 -0.78
C GLN A 21 16.59 2.31 -1.54
N ASN A 22 16.62 1.07 -1.07
CA ASN A 22 17.48 0.03 -1.66
C ASN A 22 16.89 -0.61 -2.90
N GLU A 23 15.58 -0.81 -2.95
CA GLU A 23 14.95 -1.55 -4.04
C GLU A 23 14.17 -0.68 -5.03
N LEU A 24 13.76 0.53 -4.66
CA LEU A 24 12.82 1.31 -5.47
C LEU A 24 13.37 2.62 -6.03
N THR A 25 14.54 3.06 -5.63
CA THR A 25 15.08 4.36 -6.06
C THR A 25 15.31 4.43 -7.57
N ASP A 26 15.95 3.42 -8.15
CA ASP A 26 16.22 3.37 -9.59
C ASP A 26 14.92 3.23 -10.38
N LEU A 27 14.02 2.38 -9.89
CA LEU A 27 12.70 2.22 -10.49
C LEU A 27 11.92 3.53 -10.50
N ALA A 28 12.00 4.32 -9.43
CA ALA A 28 11.31 5.59 -9.32
C ALA A 28 11.72 6.55 -10.45
N VAL A 29 13.00 6.62 -10.76
CA VAL A 29 13.52 7.44 -11.86
C VAL A 29 13.01 6.92 -13.21
N GLU A 30 13.05 5.60 -13.40
CA GLU A 30 12.58 4.96 -14.62
C GLU A 30 11.09 5.22 -14.87
N LEU A 31 10.26 5.10 -13.83
CA LEU A 31 8.83 5.36 -13.94
C LEU A 31 8.52 6.83 -14.22
N GLU A 32 9.28 7.73 -13.63
CA GLU A 32 9.13 9.18 -13.87
C GLU A 32 9.44 9.51 -15.33
N GLU A 33 10.50 8.95 -15.88
CA GLU A 33 10.90 9.17 -17.26
C GLU A 33 9.95 8.54 -18.29
N SER A 34 9.48 7.32 -18.02
CA SER A 34 8.64 6.57 -18.95
C SER A 34 7.16 6.88 -18.85
N GLY A 35 6.70 7.37 -17.68
CA GLY A 35 5.28 7.54 -17.40
C GLY A 35 4.53 6.23 -17.24
N SER A 36 5.23 5.12 -17.11
CA SER A 36 4.63 3.79 -16.97
C SER A 36 4.08 3.55 -15.56
N PRO A 37 3.06 2.70 -15.41
CA PRO A 37 2.58 2.31 -14.09
C PRO A 37 3.59 1.41 -13.39
N VAL A 38 3.44 1.27 -12.06
CA VAL A 38 4.29 0.38 -11.27
C VAL A 38 4.09 -1.06 -11.77
N PRO A 39 5.18 -1.79 -12.10
CA PRO A 39 5.06 -3.17 -12.56
C PRO A 39 4.42 -4.08 -11.52
N LYS A 40 3.69 -5.09 -11.99
CA LYS A 40 3.02 -6.05 -11.10
C LYS A 40 3.99 -6.79 -10.19
N GLU A 41 5.18 -7.10 -10.67
CA GLU A 41 6.23 -7.78 -9.91
C GLU A 41 6.69 -6.95 -8.73
N VAL A 42 6.73 -5.63 -8.90
CA VAL A 42 7.12 -4.70 -7.84
C VAL A 42 6.03 -4.64 -6.77
N LEU A 43 4.77 -4.55 -7.19
CA LEU A 43 3.64 -4.58 -6.24
C LEU A 43 3.62 -5.88 -5.44
N ALA A 44 3.85 -7.01 -6.10
CA ALA A 44 3.94 -8.31 -5.44
C ALA A 44 5.09 -8.34 -4.43
N ARG A 45 6.23 -7.75 -4.77
CA ARG A 45 7.38 -7.66 -3.87
C ARG A 45 7.07 -6.80 -2.64
N ILE A 46 6.42 -5.66 -2.84
CA ILE A 46 5.99 -4.79 -1.73
C ILE A 46 5.01 -5.54 -0.83
N GLY A 47 4.08 -6.29 -1.42
CA GLY A 47 3.12 -7.11 -0.68
C GLY A 47 3.81 -8.24 0.10
N GLU A 48 4.79 -8.89 -0.50
CA GLU A 48 5.59 -9.95 0.14
C GLU A 48 6.31 -9.43 1.39
N MET A 49 6.78 -8.19 1.35
CA MET A 49 7.42 -7.54 2.48
C MET A 49 6.44 -7.11 3.58
N GLY A 50 5.13 -7.25 3.35
CA GLY A 50 4.10 -6.91 4.33
C GLY A 50 3.69 -5.45 4.33
N PHE A 51 4.06 -4.67 3.33
CA PHE A 51 3.76 -3.24 3.27
C PHE A 51 2.41 -2.91 2.63
N LEU A 52 1.70 -3.89 2.10
CA LEU A 52 0.33 -3.73 1.61
C LEU A 52 -0.64 -4.34 2.61
N GLY A 53 -1.67 -3.58 2.98
CA GLY A 53 -2.62 -4.05 3.99
C GLY A 53 -2.07 -4.01 5.40
N ILE A 54 -1.24 -3.06 5.72
CA ILE A 54 -0.70 -2.87 7.09
C ILE A 54 -1.83 -2.81 8.12
N ASN A 55 -2.91 -2.12 7.80
CA ASN A 55 -4.07 -1.94 8.67
C ASN A 55 -5.27 -2.81 8.26
N THR A 56 -5.05 -3.81 7.41
CA THR A 56 -6.05 -4.83 7.09
C THR A 56 -5.96 -5.94 8.13
N PRO A 57 -7.10 -6.52 8.57
CA PRO A 57 -7.07 -7.61 9.55
C PRO A 57 -6.24 -8.81 9.09
N GLU A 58 -5.61 -9.48 10.04
CA GLU A 58 -4.79 -10.67 9.78
C GLU A 58 -5.58 -11.78 9.11
N GLU A 59 -6.86 -11.92 9.43
CA GLU A 59 -7.72 -12.94 8.82
C GLU A 59 -7.84 -12.80 7.30
N TYR A 60 -7.57 -11.59 6.78
CA TYR A 60 -7.58 -11.32 5.34
C TYR A 60 -6.17 -11.15 4.76
N GLY A 61 -5.15 -11.53 5.50
CA GLY A 61 -3.77 -11.48 5.03
C GLY A 61 -3.05 -10.16 5.31
N GLY A 62 -3.65 -9.24 6.04
CA GLY A 62 -3.03 -8.00 6.47
C GLY A 62 -2.17 -8.16 7.72
N GLN A 63 -1.57 -7.06 8.14
CA GLN A 63 -0.72 -7.05 9.35
C GLN A 63 -1.50 -6.78 10.63
N GLY A 64 -2.76 -6.36 10.53
CA GLY A 64 -3.58 -6.09 11.70
C GLY A 64 -3.15 -4.88 12.53
N LEU A 65 -2.33 -4.01 11.97
CA LEU A 65 -1.87 -2.79 12.62
C LEU A 65 -2.87 -1.64 12.41
N GLY A 66 -2.56 -0.45 12.90
CA GLY A 66 -3.44 0.69 12.82
C GLY A 66 -3.17 1.60 11.62
N ASN A 67 -3.99 2.65 11.52
CA ASN A 67 -3.86 3.62 10.44
C ASN A 67 -2.59 4.46 10.55
N LEU A 68 -2.11 4.72 11.78
CA LEU A 68 -0.87 5.47 11.96
C LEU A 68 0.32 4.70 11.36
N GLU A 69 0.36 3.39 11.59
CA GLU A 69 1.41 2.54 11.04
C GLU A 69 1.37 2.52 9.51
N ALA A 70 0.16 2.49 8.93
CA ALA A 70 0.01 2.58 7.48
C ALA A 70 0.53 3.92 6.93
N LEU A 71 0.27 5.02 7.62
CA LEU A 71 0.76 6.35 7.22
C LEU A 71 2.28 6.46 7.36
N ILE A 72 2.86 5.84 8.36
CA ILE A 72 4.31 5.83 8.58
C ILE A 72 5.02 5.20 7.37
N ILE A 73 4.55 4.04 6.92
CA ILE A 73 5.17 3.40 5.76
C ILE A 73 4.88 4.14 4.46
N LEU A 74 3.68 4.67 4.33
CA LEU A 74 3.30 5.44 3.14
C LEU A 74 4.19 6.67 2.96
N GLU A 75 4.51 7.36 4.04
CA GLU A 75 5.43 8.51 4.01
C GLU A 75 6.79 8.13 3.43
N GLU A 76 7.34 6.98 3.84
CA GLU A 76 8.65 6.55 3.36
C GLU A 76 8.62 6.17 1.87
N PHE A 77 7.55 5.54 1.40
CA PHE A 77 7.39 5.25 -0.02
C PHE A 77 7.17 6.53 -0.83
N GLY A 78 6.37 7.45 -0.31
CA GLY A 78 6.09 8.73 -0.96
C GLY A 78 7.32 9.62 -1.11
N LYS A 79 8.28 9.53 -0.21
CA LYS A 79 9.56 10.26 -0.29
C LYS A 79 10.38 9.84 -1.51
N ILE A 80 10.26 8.57 -1.93
CA ILE A 80 10.98 8.05 -3.10
C ILE A 80 10.24 8.42 -4.39
N SER A 81 8.93 8.22 -4.43
CA SER A 81 8.13 8.47 -5.62
C SER A 81 6.65 8.51 -5.28
N SER A 82 5.94 9.52 -5.77
CA SER A 82 4.49 9.55 -5.65
C SER A 82 3.83 8.47 -6.51
N ALA A 83 4.45 8.12 -7.63
CA ALA A 83 3.95 7.05 -8.50
C ALA A 83 3.95 5.69 -7.79
N ILE A 84 4.97 5.43 -6.97
CA ILE A 84 5.06 4.21 -6.17
C ILE A 84 4.22 4.34 -4.89
N GLY A 85 4.21 5.51 -4.28
CA GLY A 85 3.42 5.76 -3.07
C GLY A 85 1.91 5.62 -3.30
N TRP A 86 1.43 5.93 -4.48
CA TRP A 86 -0.01 5.88 -4.77
C TRP A 86 -0.62 4.47 -4.64
N PRO A 87 -0.05 3.42 -5.26
CA PRO A 87 -0.54 2.06 -5.05
C PRO A 87 -0.47 1.61 -3.58
N VAL A 88 0.56 2.02 -2.86
CA VAL A 88 0.70 1.73 -1.43
C VAL A 88 -0.41 2.41 -0.64
N PHE A 89 -0.75 3.65 -0.99
CA PHE A 89 -1.89 4.35 -0.40
C PHE A 89 -3.21 3.60 -0.65
N GLU A 90 -3.46 3.20 -1.90
CA GLU A 90 -4.71 2.51 -2.25
C GLU A 90 -4.87 1.19 -1.51
N ALA A 91 -3.79 0.46 -1.30
CA ALA A 91 -3.80 -0.82 -0.61
C ALA A 91 -3.87 -0.71 0.92
N ASN A 92 -3.65 0.46 1.49
CA ASN A 92 -3.64 0.66 2.94
C ASN A 92 -4.72 1.62 3.45
N ALA A 93 -4.93 2.73 2.77
CA ALA A 93 -5.79 3.81 3.27
C ALA A 93 -6.83 4.27 2.27
N GLY A 94 -6.79 3.76 1.05
CA GLY A 94 -7.68 4.16 -0.03
C GLY A 94 -8.94 3.31 -0.15
N PRO A 95 -9.37 3.02 -1.38
CA PRO A 95 -10.64 2.33 -1.65
C PRO A 95 -10.79 0.99 -0.96
N ILE A 96 -9.70 0.31 -0.64
CA ILE A 96 -9.71 -0.96 0.08
C ILE A 96 -10.47 -0.89 1.41
N LYS A 97 -10.46 0.28 2.05
CA LYS A 97 -11.16 0.49 3.32
C LYS A 97 -12.68 0.42 3.17
N SER A 98 -13.21 0.83 2.03
CA SER A 98 -14.64 0.70 1.74
C SER A 98 -15.05 -0.77 1.68
N ILE A 99 -14.24 -1.61 1.07
CA ILE A 99 -14.46 -3.06 1.03
C ILE A 99 -14.38 -3.65 2.44
N GLN A 100 -13.35 -3.27 3.19
CA GLN A 100 -13.16 -3.77 4.55
C GLN A 100 -14.34 -3.45 5.48
N HIS A 101 -14.86 -2.24 5.41
CA HIS A 101 -15.90 -1.79 6.33
C HIS A 101 -17.32 -2.11 5.85
N PHE A 102 -17.56 -2.15 4.55
CA PHE A 102 -18.91 -2.24 3.99
C PHE A 102 -19.12 -3.42 3.05
N GLY A 103 -18.09 -4.16 2.69
CA GLY A 103 -18.23 -5.29 1.77
C GLY A 103 -18.89 -6.50 2.43
N THR A 104 -19.44 -7.39 1.60
CA THR A 104 -19.96 -8.68 2.08
C THR A 104 -18.79 -9.57 2.49
N PRO A 105 -19.01 -10.60 3.34
CA PRO A 105 -17.95 -11.54 3.69
C PRO A 105 -17.27 -12.17 2.47
N GLU A 106 -18.04 -12.53 1.45
CA GLU A 106 -17.53 -13.11 0.21
C GLU A 106 -16.61 -12.14 -0.53
N LEU A 107 -17.01 -10.86 -0.60
CA LEU A 107 -16.24 -9.84 -1.27
C LEU A 107 -14.93 -9.56 -0.54
N LYS A 108 -14.98 -9.49 0.79
CA LYS A 108 -13.78 -9.30 1.62
C LYS A 108 -12.78 -10.42 1.42
N GLU A 109 -13.23 -11.67 1.44
CA GLU A 109 -12.38 -12.83 1.24
C GLU A 109 -11.76 -12.88 -0.16
N LYS A 110 -12.48 -12.37 -1.15
CA LYS A 110 -12.01 -12.35 -2.53
C LYS A 110 -10.99 -11.24 -2.77
N ILE A 111 -11.24 -10.04 -2.25
CA ILE A 111 -10.48 -8.84 -2.59
C ILE A 111 -9.33 -8.56 -1.64
N LEU A 112 -9.58 -8.60 -0.32
CA LEU A 112 -8.59 -8.15 0.65
C LEU A 112 -7.28 -8.95 0.61
N PRO A 113 -7.29 -10.29 0.59
CA PRO A 113 -6.04 -11.05 0.49
C PRO A 113 -5.27 -10.77 -0.80
N ALA A 114 -5.97 -10.61 -1.92
CA ALA A 114 -5.34 -10.34 -3.21
C ALA A 114 -4.64 -8.97 -3.21
N VAL A 115 -5.25 -7.96 -2.58
CA VAL A 115 -4.64 -6.64 -2.46
C VAL A 115 -3.41 -6.69 -1.54
N CYS A 116 -3.49 -7.39 -0.42
CA CYS A 116 -2.35 -7.52 0.50
C CYS A 116 -1.15 -8.21 -0.14
N LYS A 117 -1.39 -9.11 -1.09
CA LYS A 117 -0.32 -9.80 -1.84
C LYS A 117 0.22 -9.00 -3.00
N GLY A 118 -0.40 -7.85 -3.31
CA GLY A 118 -0.01 -7.07 -4.48
C GLY A 118 -0.48 -7.67 -5.80
N CYS A 119 -1.40 -8.64 -5.77
CA CYS A 119 -1.94 -9.28 -6.97
C CYS A 119 -3.11 -8.51 -7.58
N LEU A 120 -3.72 -7.63 -6.81
CA LEU A 120 -4.86 -6.83 -7.22
C LEU A 120 -4.74 -5.44 -6.63
N LEU A 121 -4.90 -4.42 -7.47
CA LEU A 121 -4.98 -3.05 -7.04
C LEU A 121 -6.42 -2.59 -7.23
N TYR A 122 -7.10 -2.27 -6.13
CA TYR A 122 -8.48 -1.81 -6.17
C TYR A 122 -8.53 -0.29 -6.14
N THR A 123 -9.06 0.31 -7.20
CA THR A 123 -9.23 1.75 -7.30
C THR A 123 -10.69 2.07 -7.59
N SER A 124 -11.14 3.24 -7.13
CA SER A 124 -12.46 3.75 -7.50
C SER A 124 -12.42 4.24 -8.96
N PRO A 125 -13.40 3.89 -9.77
CA PRO A 125 -13.44 4.40 -11.14
C PRO A 125 -13.68 5.92 -11.12
N SER A 126 -12.97 6.63 -11.99
CA SER A 126 -13.21 8.04 -12.18
C SER A 126 -14.57 8.26 -12.85
N PRO A 127 -15.31 9.33 -12.51
CA PRO A 127 -16.53 9.67 -13.24
C PRO A 127 -16.30 9.82 -14.74
N ARG A 128 -15.10 10.18 -15.16
CA ARG A 128 -14.74 10.27 -16.59
C ARG A 128 -14.69 8.90 -17.25
N ASP A 129 -14.27 7.89 -16.51
CA ASP A 129 -14.17 6.51 -17.03
C ASP A 129 -15.53 5.88 -17.24
N GLN A 130 -16.56 6.42 -16.59
CA GLN A 130 -17.93 5.91 -16.69
C GLN A 130 -18.70 6.49 -17.86
N VAL A 131 -18.16 7.43 -18.58
CA VAL A 131 -18.82 8.14 -19.68
C VAL A 131 -18.56 7.50 -21.04
N VAL A 132 -17.80 6.44 -21.08
CA VAL A 132 -17.42 5.75 -22.32
C VAL A 132 -18.41 4.68 -22.73
#